data_763deb4e10fead2f55df6c22f68ec2ed
#
_entry.id   763deb4e10fead2f55df6c22f68ec2ed
#
_cell.length_a   1.000
_cell.length_b   1.000
_cell.length_c   1.000
_cell.angle_alpha   90.00
_cell.angle_beta   90.00
_cell.angle_gamma   90.00
#
_symmetry.space_group_name_H-M   'P 1'
#
loop_
_entity.id
_entity.type
_entity.pdbx_description
1 polymer ?
#
loop_
_entity_poly.entity_id
_entity_poly.type
_entity_poly.pdbx_seq_one_letter_code
_entity_poly.pdbx_strand_id
1 'polypeptide(L)'
;SDELVNKVVEEVSKNSTDENQTLSAKVMKSIVETNPEKIETLSDENKQTMISQTIESAKNQAEGTSSDELDLSNTIAEIVTNSDTGTAAKVLESLEEVSNDSDSKLSLSVVSNLTKQENYEEKMEILSVSSSVIDKSINNLIEKAIENASSEEDLELVTDIVEKSK
;
A
#
# COMPACT_ATOMS: atom_id res chain seq x y z
N SER A 1 -5.07 -23.49 -5.75
CA SER A 1 -6.47 -23.12 -5.99
C SER A 1 -6.85 -21.89 -5.17
N ASP A 2 -7.85 -21.18 -5.63
CA ASP A 2 -8.35 -19.97 -4.97
C ASP A 2 -8.88 -20.27 -3.56
N GLU A 3 -9.53 -21.42 -3.39
CA GLU A 3 -10.02 -21.91 -2.11
C GLU A 3 -8.89 -22.13 -1.11
N LEU A 4 -7.77 -22.68 -1.55
CA LEU A 4 -6.61 -22.89 -0.70
C LEU A 4 -5.98 -21.55 -0.30
N VAL A 5 -5.85 -20.62 -1.23
CA VAL A 5 -5.31 -19.28 -0.94
C VAL A 5 -6.18 -18.57 0.10
N ASN A 6 -7.51 -18.58 -0.08
CA ASN A 6 -8.44 -18.00 0.90
C ASN A 6 -8.32 -18.64 2.28
N LYS A 7 -8.17 -19.94 2.35
CA LYS A 7 -8.01 -20.64 3.63
C LYS A 7 -6.71 -20.26 4.33
N VAL A 8 -5.62 -20.20 3.59
CA VAL A 8 -4.32 -19.77 4.13
C VAL A 8 -4.42 -18.34 4.66
N VAL A 9 -4.98 -17.44 3.89
CA VAL A 9 -5.17 -16.03 4.27
C VAL A 9 -6.03 -15.90 5.52
N GLU A 10 -7.13 -16.65 5.59
CA GLU A 10 -8.01 -16.68 6.75
C GLU A 10 -7.27 -17.08 8.02
N GLU A 11 -6.51 -18.18 7.96
CA GLU A 11 -5.73 -18.67 9.11
C GLU A 11 -4.62 -17.70 9.52
N VAL A 12 -3.93 -17.12 8.56
CA VAL A 12 -2.89 -16.12 8.81
C VAL A 12 -3.49 -14.88 9.49
N SER A 13 -4.61 -14.39 8.99
CA SER A 13 -5.32 -13.23 9.55
C SER A 13 -5.75 -13.46 11.00
N LYS A 14 -6.30 -14.65 11.29
CA LYS A 14 -6.75 -15.01 12.65
C LYS A 14 -5.61 -15.13 13.64
N ASN A 15 -4.44 -15.54 13.16
CA ASN A 15 -3.25 -15.72 14.00
C ASN A 15 -2.36 -14.48 14.04
N SER A 16 -2.71 -13.46 13.30
CA SER A 16 -2.01 -12.17 13.34
C SER A 16 -2.47 -11.38 14.55
N THR A 17 -1.53 -11.12 15.44
CA THR A 17 -1.72 -10.24 16.60
C THR A 17 -1.06 -8.90 16.29
N ASP A 18 -1.25 -7.91 17.14
CA ASP A 18 -0.58 -6.62 17.01
C ASP A 18 0.95 -6.76 16.89
N GLU A 19 1.49 -7.82 17.46
CA GLU A 19 2.92 -8.15 17.37
C GLU A 19 3.29 -8.93 16.12
N ASN A 20 2.31 -9.56 15.45
CA ASN A 20 2.52 -10.50 14.32
C ASN A 20 1.82 -10.10 13.02
N GLN A 21 1.42 -8.85 12.87
CA GLN A 21 0.84 -8.34 11.62
C GLN A 21 1.81 -8.48 10.42
N THR A 22 3.09 -8.55 10.71
CA THR A 22 4.15 -8.79 9.72
C THR A 22 3.93 -10.09 8.94
N LEU A 23 3.35 -11.13 9.55
CA LEU A 23 3.06 -12.38 8.86
C LEU A 23 2.06 -12.17 7.72
N SER A 24 0.97 -11.42 7.97
CA SER A 24 0.00 -11.06 6.95
C SER A 24 0.64 -10.23 5.83
N ALA A 25 1.50 -9.29 6.18
CA ALA A 25 2.23 -8.48 5.22
C ALA A 25 3.15 -9.32 4.33
N LYS A 26 3.85 -10.31 4.90
CA LYS A 26 4.69 -11.25 4.15
C LYS A 26 3.89 -12.10 3.18
N VAL A 27 2.73 -12.59 3.60
CA VAL A 27 1.84 -13.36 2.73
C VAL A 27 1.33 -12.48 1.59
N MET A 28 0.91 -11.26 1.88
CA MET A 28 0.45 -10.31 0.87
C MET A 28 1.55 -9.96 -0.12
N LYS A 29 2.77 -9.72 0.34
CA LYS A 29 3.94 -9.48 -0.50
C LYS A 29 4.18 -10.68 -1.45
N SER A 30 4.11 -11.89 -0.92
CA SER A 30 4.28 -13.10 -1.73
C SER A 30 3.22 -13.20 -2.83
N ILE A 31 1.95 -12.94 -2.50
CA ILE A 31 0.86 -12.97 -3.48
C ILE A 31 1.11 -11.93 -4.59
N VAL A 32 1.42 -10.70 -4.23
CA VAL A 32 1.64 -9.60 -5.17
C VAL A 32 2.81 -9.90 -6.12
N GLU A 33 3.89 -10.45 -5.59
CA GLU A 33 5.09 -10.71 -6.38
C GLU A 33 4.97 -11.94 -7.30
N THR A 34 4.22 -12.95 -6.88
CA THR A 34 4.16 -14.22 -7.62
C THR A 34 2.88 -14.36 -8.44
N ASN A 35 1.76 -13.85 -7.96
CA ASN A 35 0.46 -14.08 -8.57
C ASN A 35 -0.55 -13.00 -8.16
N PRO A 36 -0.35 -11.74 -8.61
CA PRO A 36 -1.16 -10.60 -8.14
C PRO A 36 -2.66 -10.74 -8.41
N GLU A 37 -3.07 -11.49 -9.44
CA GLU A 37 -4.47 -11.72 -9.73
C GLU A 37 -5.19 -12.51 -8.62
N LYS A 38 -4.45 -13.20 -7.75
CA LYS A 38 -5.05 -13.91 -6.60
C LYS A 38 -5.64 -12.96 -5.56
N ILE A 39 -5.24 -11.69 -5.55
CA ILE A 39 -5.85 -10.68 -4.67
C ILE A 39 -7.35 -10.61 -4.94
N GLU A 40 -7.75 -10.62 -6.21
CA GLU A 40 -9.16 -10.52 -6.61
C GLU A 40 -9.96 -11.78 -6.30
N THR A 41 -9.30 -12.90 -6.03
CA THR A 41 -9.97 -14.16 -5.65
C THR A 41 -10.20 -14.28 -4.14
N LEU A 42 -9.65 -13.37 -3.35
CA LEU A 42 -9.88 -13.35 -1.91
C LEU A 42 -11.32 -12.90 -1.62
N SER A 43 -11.91 -13.46 -0.56
CA SER A 43 -13.19 -12.95 -0.06
C SER A 43 -13.03 -11.50 0.37
N ASP A 44 -14.10 -10.72 0.35
CA ASP A 44 -14.06 -9.31 0.74
C ASP A 44 -13.51 -9.11 2.15
N GLU A 45 -13.90 -9.99 3.08
CA GLU A 45 -13.42 -9.97 4.45
C GLU A 45 -11.91 -10.23 4.52
N ASN A 46 -11.43 -11.28 3.86
CA ASN A 46 -10.01 -11.62 3.83
C ASN A 46 -9.19 -10.52 3.18
N LYS A 47 -9.67 -9.99 2.05
CA LYS A 47 -9.01 -8.90 1.33
C LYS A 47 -8.86 -7.67 2.23
N GLN A 48 -9.93 -7.24 2.87
CA GLN A 48 -9.91 -6.07 3.75
C GLN A 48 -8.99 -6.26 4.94
N THR A 49 -9.04 -7.42 5.58
CA THR A 49 -8.19 -7.74 6.73
C THR A 49 -6.71 -7.76 6.34
N MET A 50 -6.37 -8.40 5.23
CA MET A 50 -4.99 -8.49 4.75
C MET A 50 -4.43 -7.12 4.36
N ILE A 51 -5.22 -6.30 3.69
CA ILE A 51 -4.83 -4.93 3.33
C ILE A 51 -4.59 -4.11 4.60
N SER A 52 -5.52 -4.14 5.54
CA SER A 52 -5.41 -3.41 6.80
C SER A 52 -4.16 -3.78 7.59
N GLN A 53 -3.90 -5.08 7.74
CA GLN A 53 -2.73 -5.58 8.46
C GLN A 53 -1.42 -5.26 7.73
N THR A 54 -1.42 -5.31 6.41
CA THR A 54 -0.26 -4.94 5.60
C THR A 54 0.07 -3.44 5.75
N ILE A 55 -0.93 -2.59 5.71
CA ILE A 55 -0.77 -1.14 5.89
C ILE A 55 -0.26 -0.82 7.30
N GLU A 56 -0.80 -1.46 8.32
CA GLU A 56 -0.34 -1.27 9.70
C GLU A 56 1.13 -1.69 9.88
N SER A 57 1.51 -2.83 9.30
CA SER A 57 2.91 -3.28 9.31
C SER A 57 3.82 -2.31 8.57
N ALA A 58 3.36 -1.78 7.44
CA ALA A 58 4.12 -0.78 6.66
C ALA A 58 4.28 0.53 7.44
N LYS A 59 3.24 0.95 8.14
CA LYS A 59 3.30 2.12 9.03
C LYS A 59 4.36 1.95 10.12
N ASN A 60 4.34 0.81 10.80
CA ASN A 60 5.31 0.50 11.85
C ASN A 60 6.74 0.45 11.31
N GLN A 61 6.92 -0.08 10.12
CA GLN A 61 8.22 -0.08 9.44
C GLN A 61 8.69 1.33 9.09
N ALA A 62 7.81 2.16 8.56
CA ALA A 62 8.12 3.54 8.18
C ALA A 62 8.46 4.42 9.40
N GLU A 63 7.86 4.15 10.55
CA GLU A 63 8.12 4.83 11.81
C GLU A 63 9.35 4.28 12.56
N GLY A 64 10.00 3.25 12.00
CA GLY A 64 11.19 2.66 12.59
C GLY A 64 10.91 1.77 13.80
N THR A 65 9.66 1.38 14.02
CA THR A 65 9.26 0.47 15.11
C THR A 65 9.41 -0.99 14.75
N SER A 66 9.67 -1.28 13.47
CA SER A 66 9.92 -2.62 12.96
C SER A 66 11.31 -2.69 12.34
N SER A 67 12.06 -3.74 12.67
CA SER A 67 13.39 -3.99 12.11
C SER A 67 13.36 -4.87 10.85
N ASP A 68 12.18 -5.06 10.26
CA ASP A 68 12.01 -5.95 9.13
C ASP A 68 12.59 -5.32 7.85
N GLU A 69 13.38 -6.10 7.11
CA GLU A 69 14.00 -5.70 5.84
C GLU A 69 13.03 -5.67 4.66
N LEU A 70 11.76 -6.02 4.90
CA LEU A 70 10.73 -6.00 3.85
C LEU A 70 10.38 -4.58 3.45
N ASP A 71 10.40 -4.30 2.17
CA ASP A 71 9.89 -3.02 1.65
C ASP A 71 8.37 -3.11 1.46
N LEU A 72 7.65 -2.93 2.55
CA LEU A 72 6.19 -3.01 2.57
C LEU A 72 5.53 -1.82 1.89
N SER A 73 6.18 -0.68 1.82
CA SER A 73 5.69 0.47 1.05
C SER A 73 5.64 0.12 -0.44
N ASN A 74 6.64 -0.59 -0.94
CA ASN A 74 6.63 -1.09 -2.31
C ASN A 74 5.53 -2.13 -2.52
N THR A 75 5.31 -3.02 -1.55
CA THR A 75 4.21 -4.00 -1.62
C THR A 75 2.86 -3.30 -1.77
N ILE A 76 2.62 -2.26 -0.98
CA ILE A 76 1.37 -1.48 -1.08
C ILE A 76 1.25 -0.81 -2.45
N ALA A 77 2.32 -0.23 -2.97
CA ALA A 77 2.34 0.37 -4.30
C ALA A 77 1.99 -0.68 -5.38
N GLU A 78 2.55 -1.87 -5.28
CA GLU A 78 2.26 -2.98 -6.20
C GLU A 78 0.79 -3.45 -6.11
N ILE A 79 0.22 -3.48 -4.91
CA ILE A 79 -1.20 -3.80 -4.73
C ILE A 79 -2.06 -2.77 -5.49
N VAL A 80 -1.78 -1.48 -5.33
CA VAL A 80 -2.52 -0.42 -6.02
C VAL A 80 -2.43 -0.57 -7.54
N THR A 81 -1.25 -0.86 -8.07
CA THR A 81 -1.04 -0.93 -9.53
C THR A 81 -1.49 -2.25 -10.16
N ASN A 82 -1.56 -3.35 -9.40
CA ASN A 82 -1.88 -4.67 -9.92
C ASN A 82 -3.27 -5.20 -9.56
N SER A 83 -4.02 -4.48 -8.72
CA SER A 83 -5.38 -4.88 -8.35
C SER A 83 -6.43 -4.11 -9.15
N ASP A 84 -7.70 -4.50 -9.00
CA ASP A 84 -8.80 -3.77 -9.63
C ASP A 84 -9.03 -2.40 -8.97
N THR A 85 -9.86 -1.59 -9.61
CA THR A 85 -10.19 -0.25 -9.14
C THR A 85 -10.77 -0.24 -7.71
N GLY A 86 -11.64 -1.20 -7.40
CA GLY A 86 -12.25 -1.30 -6.07
C GLY A 86 -11.21 -1.58 -4.98
N THR A 87 -10.30 -2.51 -5.22
CA THR A 87 -9.22 -2.84 -4.28
C THR A 87 -8.24 -1.68 -4.14
N ALA A 88 -7.84 -1.07 -5.25
CA ALA A 88 -6.96 0.10 -5.24
C ALA A 88 -7.58 1.26 -4.43
N ALA A 89 -8.88 1.51 -4.60
CA ALA A 89 -9.60 2.54 -3.83
C ALA A 89 -9.55 2.26 -2.32
N LYS A 90 -9.78 1.02 -1.91
CA LYS A 90 -9.72 0.62 -0.49
C LYS A 90 -8.33 0.82 0.09
N VAL A 91 -7.29 0.46 -0.66
CA VAL A 91 -5.91 0.66 -0.22
C VAL A 91 -5.60 2.14 -0.03
N LEU A 92 -5.96 2.98 -1.00
CA LEU A 92 -5.70 4.42 -0.96
C LEU A 92 -6.47 5.11 0.17
N GLU A 93 -7.72 4.74 0.40
CA GLU A 93 -8.53 5.26 1.52
C GLU A 93 -7.92 4.86 2.87
N SER A 94 -7.49 3.62 3.01
CA SER A 94 -6.86 3.13 4.24
C SER A 94 -5.51 3.82 4.51
N LEU A 95 -4.73 4.07 3.46
CA LEU A 95 -3.47 4.84 3.56
C LEU A 95 -3.73 6.29 4.00
N GLU A 96 -4.73 6.92 3.42
CA GLU A 96 -5.11 8.29 3.77
C GLU A 96 -5.51 8.39 5.24
N GLU A 97 -6.32 7.45 5.73
CA GLU A 97 -6.76 7.38 7.13
C GLU A 97 -5.56 7.23 8.08
N VAL A 98 -4.65 6.31 7.78
CA VAL A 98 -3.44 6.08 8.57
C VAL A 98 -2.50 7.28 8.53
N SER A 99 -2.39 7.95 7.39
CA SER A 99 -1.52 9.12 7.20
C SER A 99 -2.01 10.37 7.91
N ASN A 100 -3.27 10.43 8.30
CA ASN A 100 -3.83 11.53 9.09
C ASN A 100 -3.43 11.44 10.58
N ASP A 101 -3.00 10.27 11.04
CA ASP A 101 -2.45 10.08 12.37
C ASP A 101 -0.97 10.51 12.36
N SER A 102 -0.73 11.77 12.58
CA SER A 102 0.55 12.51 12.66
C SER A 102 1.88 11.73 12.61
N ASP A 103 2.85 12.26 11.94
CA ASP A 103 4.26 11.83 11.86
C ASP A 103 4.54 10.57 11.04
N SER A 104 3.54 9.97 10.39
CA SER A 104 3.76 8.80 9.53
C SER A 104 4.50 9.18 8.25
N LYS A 105 5.63 8.53 7.98
CA LYS A 105 6.37 8.65 6.72
C LYS A 105 5.85 7.68 5.65
N LEU A 106 4.80 6.93 5.98
CA LEU A 106 4.25 5.90 5.10
C LEU A 106 3.76 6.49 3.78
N SER A 107 3.04 7.60 3.82
CA SER A 107 2.52 8.24 2.60
C SER A 107 3.65 8.63 1.64
N LEU A 108 4.74 9.18 2.16
CA LEU A 108 5.91 9.53 1.35
C LEU A 108 6.53 8.30 0.68
N SER A 109 6.73 7.24 1.45
CA SER A 109 7.33 5.99 0.95
C SER A 109 6.44 5.31 -0.09
N VAL A 110 5.13 5.26 0.13
CA VAL A 110 4.19 4.64 -0.82
C VAL A 110 4.10 5.46 -2.11
N VAL A 111 3.96 6.77 -2.02
CA VAL A 111 3.89 7.64 -3.22
C VAL A 111 5.19 7.53 -4.02
N SER A 112 6.34 7.52 -3.36
CA SER A 112 7.63 7.32 -4.02
C SER A 112 7.67 5.98 -4.78
N ASN A 113 7.25 4.90 -4.15
CA ASN A 113 7.22 3.58 -4.78
C ASN A 113 6.17 3.48 -5.89
N LEU A 114 5.02 4.15 -5.75
CA LEU A 114 4.00 4.22 -6.81
C LEU A 114 4.59 4.83 -8.08
N THR A 115 5.29 5.96 -7.97
CA THR A 115 5.86 6.65 -9.13
C THR A 115 6.96 5.84 -9.83
N LYS A 116 7.54 4.86 -9.17
CA LYS A 116 8.57 3.97 -9.74
C LYS A 116 8.00 2.74 -10.45
N GLN A 117 6.70 2.48 -10.33
CA GLN A 117 6.06 1.34 -11.02
C GLN A 117 6.03 1.59 -12.53
N GLU A 118 6.35 0.55 -13.32
CA GLU A 118 6.38 0.65 -14.79
C GLU A 118 5.06 1.15 -15.37
N ASN A 119 3.96 0.77 -14.76
CA ASN A 119 2.61 1.07 -15.24
C ASN A 119 1.97 2.27 -14.53
N TYR A 120 2.76 3.07 -13.82
CA TYR A 120 2.24 4.14 -12.97
C TYR A 120 1.30 5.09 -13.69
N GLU A 121 1.74 5.69 -14.78
CA GLU A 121 0.96 6.69 -15.52
C GLU A 121 -0.34 6.12 -16.05
N GLU A 122 -0.26 4.98 -16.73
CA GLU A 122 -1.42 4.30 -17.30
C GLU A 122 -2.41 3.88 -16.21
N LYS A 123 -1.91 3.30 -15.13
CA LYS A 123 -2.77 2.85 -14.02
C LYS A 123 -3.44 4.02 -13.30
N MET A 124 -2.72 5.09 -13.07
CA MET A 124 -3.27 6.28 -12.42
C MET A 124 -4.33 6.96 -13.29
N GLU A 125 -4.12 7.00 -14.60
CA GLU A 125 -5.12 7.51 -15.54
C GLU A 125 -6.41 6.69 -15.47
N ILE A 126 -6.31 5.36 -15.51
CA ILE A 126 -7.47 4.46 -15.40
C ILE A 126 -8.21 4.67 -14.06
N LEU A 127 -7.48 4.73 -12.97
CA LEU A 127 -8.04 4.92 -11.64
C LEU A 127 -8.73 6.28 -11.48
N SER A 128 -8.11 7.33 -11.95
CA SER A 128 -8.65 8.70 -11.86
C SER A 128 -9.94 8.88 -12.68
N VAL A 129 -10.00 8.27 -13.85
CA VAL A 129 -11.20 8.29 -14.70
C VAL A 129 -12.32 7.46 -14.06
N SER A 130 -11.98 6.36 -13.38
CA SER A 130 -12.95 5.43 -12.81
C SER A 130 -13.60 5.95 -11.52
N SER A 131 -12.94 6.84 -10.79
CA SER A 131 -13.44 7.29 -9.49
C SER A 131 -12.84 8.64 -9.06
N SER A 132 -13.71 9.60 -8.80
CA SER A 132 -13.31 10.89 -8.22
C SER A 132 -12.76 10.75 -6.78
N VAL A 133 -13.15 9.70 -6.07
CA VAL A 133 -12.66 9.40 -4.72
C VAL A 133 -11.18 9.03 -4.78
N ILE A 134 -10.80 8.22 -5.77
CA ILE A 134 -9.40 7.80 -5.97
C ILE A 134 -8.52 9.02 -6.27
N ASP A 135 -8.95 9.88 -7.18
CA ASP A 135 -8.22 11.09 -7.53
C ASP A 135 -7.99 11.98 -6.31
N LYS A 136 -9.02 12.17 -5.50
CA LYS A 136 -8.95 12.93 -4.25
C LYS A 136 -7.99 12.28 -3.25
N SER A 137 -8.06 10.96 -3.07
CA SER A 137 -7.18 10.23 -2.16
C SER A 137 -5.72 10.31 -2.58
N ILE A 138 -5.44 10.19 -3.87
CA ILE A 138 -4.07 10.33 -4.41
C ILE A 138 -3.53 11.74 -4.11
N ASN A 139 -4.33 12.78 -4.37
CA ASN A 139 -3.93 14.16 -4.11
C ASN A 139 -3.65 14.40 -2.63
N ASN A 140 -4.49 13.87 -1.75
CA ASN A 140 -4.29 13.97 -0.31
C ASN A 140 -3.03 13.24 0.16
N LEU A 141 -2.74 12.07 -0.41
CA LEU A 141 -1.51 11.32 -0.11
C LEU A 141 -0.26 12.08 -0.56
N ILE A 142 -0.31 12.73 -1.73
CA ILE A 142 0.80 13.56 -2.21
C ILE A 142 1.02 14.75 -1.28
N GLU A 143 -0.04 15.44 -0.86
CA GLU A 143 0.05 16.52 0.12
C GLU A 143 0.69 16.04 1.43
N LYS A 144 0.22 14.91 1.97
CA LYS A 144 0.78 14.33 3.20
C LYS A 144 2.24 13.92 3.04
N ALA A 145 2.60 13.37 1.89
CA ALA A 145 3.97 13.00 1.59
C ALA A 145 4.90 14.22 1.64
N ILE A 146 4.47 15.34 1.07
CA ILE A 146 5.23 16.59 1.06
C ILE A 146 5.30 17.20 2.47
N GLU A 147 4.19 17.24 3.20
CA GLU A 147 4.13 17.75 4.57
C GLU A 147 5.03 16.97 5.54
N ASN A 148 5.14 15.66 5.34
CA ASN A 148 5.91 14.77 6.20
C ASN A 148 7.41 14.70 5.84
N ALA A 149 7.81 15.31 4.74
CA ALA A 149 9.21 15.35 4.33
C ALA A 149 10.01 16.24 5.28
N SER A 150 10.97 15.68 6.00
CA SER A 150 11.73 16.40 7.03
C SER A 150 13.23 16.18 6.98
N SER A 151 13.70 15.12 6.32
CA SER A 151 15.12 14.79 6.20
C SER A 151 15.62 15.06 4.78
N GLU A 152 16.93 15.07 4.59
CA GLU A 152 17.56 15.19 3.27
C GLU A 152 17.15 14.01 2.37
N GLU A 153 17.06 12.81 2.93
CA GLU A 153 16.58 11.61 2.24
C GLU A 153 15.12 11.78 1.79
N ASP A 154 14.26 12.31 2.66
CA ASP A 154 12.86 12.60 2.34
C ASP A 154 12.75 13.62 1.20
N LEU A 155 13.60 14.64 1.19
CA LEU A 155 13.62 15.65 0.14
C LEU A 155 14.06 15.07 -1.21
N GLU A 156 14.98 14.10 -1.23
CA GLU A 156 15.34 13.36 -2.43
C GLU A 156 14.14 12.57 -2.98
N LEU A 157 13.39 11.92 -2.11
CA LEU A 157 12.18 11.19 -2.51
C LEU A 157 11.12 12.15 -3.08
N VAL A 158 10.92 13.30 -2.48
CA VAL A 158 10.00 14.33 -3.00
C VAL A 158 10.44 14.80 -4.38
N THR A 159 11.74 15.01 -4.57
CA THR A 159 12.31 15.42 -5.88
C THR A 159 12.03 14.35 -6.94
N ASP A 160 12.24 13.08 -6.61
CA ASP A 160 11.95 11.95 -7.50
C ASP A 160 10.47 11.89 -7.88
N ILE A 161 9.57 12.11 -6.93
CA ILE A 161 8.12 12.16 -7.17
C ILE A 161 7.79 13.27 -8.16
N VAL A 162 8.34 14.46 -7.98
CA VAL A 162 8.11 15.61 -8.87
C VAL A 162 8.62 15.32 -10.28
N GLU A 163 9.80 14.74 -10.41
CA GLU A 163 10.38 14.38 -11.71
C GLU A 163 9.54 13.33 -12.44
N LYS A 164 9.03 12.33 -11.73
CA LYS A 164 8.20 11.27 -12.31
C LYS A 164 6.78 11.72 -12.65
N SER A 165 6.29 12.79 -12.02
CA SER A 165 4.93 13.31 -12.21
C SER A 165 4.82 14.28 -13.40
N LYS A 166 5.90 14.53 -14.08
CA LYS A 166 5.90 15.32 -15.32
C LYS A 166 5.48 14.43 -16.51
#